data_1f981bc2a26fa28de2b3f6ac839738b1
#
_entry.id   1f981bc2a26fa28de2b3f6ac839738b1
#
_cell.length_a   1.000
_cell.length_b   1.000
_cell.length_c   1.000
_cell.angle_alpha   90.00
_cell.angle_beta   90.00
_cell.angle_gamma   90.00
#
_symmetry.space_group_name_H-M   'P 1'
#
loop_
_entity.id
_entity.type
_entity.pdbx_description
1 polymer ?
#
loop_
_entity_poly.entity_id
_entity_poly.type
_entity_poly.pdbx_seq_one_letter_code
_entity_poly.pdbx_strand_id
1 'polypeptide(L)'
;MRFLSCVLAGWLCVMAGQAAAPRPNIILIMCDDMGWSDIGCYGGEVDTPHLNRLAREGLRFTQFYNNAKCTTTRASIVTGLYPRRGKGGLLRENMVTLGEAMKLAGYQTALSGKWHLGSGDTTHPYKRGFDEYYGLLDGCCNFFNPSQPDPAYKGGRVRKFGKNDEIIKEFPKDFYTTDAFTDNAIDWVKRFSKSDQPFFIHLCYTAPHYPLHAKPKDIAKYRGKFKELGGWFAMREQRWNRLQGMGLTTAAWRLSERDSKAYDWNTADQDHEDLRMAVYAAMIDCMDQNIGRLLRTLRETGEADNTLILFLSDNGGCSEEPGGRSPKIIPGPKEYYAAVGPAWGWAQNAPFKRHKSWVHEGGVSTPCIAWWPGQVKANTITRQPAHIIDFMPTFLELAGAEYPKRYNGHDILPVEGRSIVPILEGRHREPHQQLAWEWSRNRALREGDWKVVWDSRIKEWELYNLAEDRCETRDLAAAKPDLTKRLSSAWSDWAERNELGLKGGKKK
;
A
#
# COMPACT_ATOMS: atom_id res chain seq x y z
N MET A 1 -58.45 55.70 33.85
CA MET A 1 -58.11 54.99 32.58
C MET A 1 -56.62 55.12 32.34
N ARG A 2 -55.89 54.03 32.62
CA ARG A 2 -54.42 53.95 32.35
C ARG A 2 -54.23 52.88 31.26
N PHE A 3 -53.71 53.28 30.11
CA PHE A 3 -53.37 52.37 29.03
C PHE A 3 -51.99 51.73 29.31
N LEU A 4 -51.93 50.41 29.39
CA LEU A 4 -50.71 49.64 29.39
C LEU A 4 -50.32 49.32 27.94
N SER A 5 -49.19 49.83 27.49
CA SER A 5 -48.60 49.48 26.20
C SER A 5 -47.64 48.26 26.42
N CYS A 6 -48.01 47.11 25.91
CA CYS A 6 -47.12 45.94 25.83
C CYS A 6 -46.22 46.07 24.61
N VAL A 7 -44.90 46.20 24.83
CA VAL A 7 -43.87 46.11 23.78
C VAL A 7 -43.49 44.63 23.66
N LEU A 8 -43.87 44.01 22.53
CA LEU A 8 -43.34 42.68 22.13
C LEU A 8 -41.94 42.84 21.53
N ALA A 9 -40.93 42.46 22.26
CA ALA A 9 -39.58 42.31 21.72
C ALA A 9 -39.47 40.96 20.98
N GLY A 10 -39.50 41.01 19.64
CA GLY A 10 -39.25 39.84 18.80
C GLY A 10 -37.76 39.48 18.81
N TRP A 11 -37.45 38.30 19.37
CA TRP A 11 -36.13 37.71 19.24
C TRP A 11 -35.99 37.10 17.83
N LEU A 12 -35.22 37.72 16.94
CA LEU A 12 -34.74 37.08 15.73
C LEU A 12 -33.59 36.13 16.13
N CYS A 13 -33.87 34.82 16.21
CA CYS A 13 -32.83 33.79 16.22
C CYS A 13 -32.20 33.75 14.80
N VAL A 14 -31.08 34.40 14.64
CA VAL A 14 -30.21 34.16 13.47
C VAL A 14 -29.60 32.77 13.67
N MET A 15 -30.19 31.81 13.00
CA MET A 15 -29.56 30.49 12.81
C MET A 15 -28.33 30.71 11.93
N ALA A 16 -27.18 30.93 12.55
CA ALA A 16 -25.89 30.83 11.85
C ALA A 16 -25.78 29.39 11.34
N GLY A 17 -26.07 29.22 10.06
CA GLY A 17 -25.77 27.95 9.37
C GLY A 17 -24.30 27.68 9.58
N GLN A 18 -23.96 26.62 10.34
CA GLN A 18 -22.60 26.10 10.38
C GLN A 18 -22.23 25.75 8.94
N ALA A 19 -21.35 26.53 8.36
CA ALA A 19 -20.76 26.17 7.08
C ALA A 19 -20.19 24.76 7.23
N ALA A 20 -20.61 23.84 6.38
CA ALA A 20 -20.05 22.50 6.37
C ALA A 20 -18.52 22.62 6.29
N ALA A 21 -17.81 21.88 7.13
CA ALA A 21 -16.35 21.88 7.07
C ALA A 21 -15.90 21.61 5.63
N PRO A 22 -14.90 22.34 5.12
CA PRO A 22 -14.44 22.15 3.74
C PRO A 22 -14.01 20.70 3.54
N ARG A 23 -14.46 20.09 2.44
CA ARG A 23 -14.07 18.72 2.06
C ARG A 23 -12.56 18.67 1.85
N PRO A 24 -11.83 17.72 2.46
CA PRO A 24 -10.38 17.69 2.35
C PRO A 24 -9.90 17.27 0.96
N ASN A 25 -8.75 17.76 0.55
CA ASN A 25 -7.96 17.10 -0.47
C ASN A 25 -7.45 15.76 0.04
N ILE A 26 -7.30 14.80 -0.86
CA ILE A 26 -6.83 13.46 -0.50
C ILE A 26 -5.66 13.06 -1.40
N ILE A 27 -4.54 12.70 -0.80
CA ILE A 27 -3.40 12.13 -1.51
C ILE A 27 -3.14 10.73 -0.94
N LEU A 28 -3.35 9.71 -1.76
CA LEU A 28 -3.03 8.32 -1.45
C LEU A 28 -1.68 7.96 -2.09
N ILE A 29 -0.64 7.82 -1.26
CA ILE A 29 0.72 7.47 -1.70
C ILE A 29 0.93 5.98 -1.48
N MET A 30 1.27 5.26 -2.53
CA MET A 30 1.55 3.84 -2.47
C MET A 30 2.89 3.53 -3.11
N CYS A 31 3.76 2.81 -2.39
CA CYS A 31 4.98 2.24 -2.93
C CYS A 31 4.78 0.75 -3.31
N ASP A 32 5.75 0.17 -3.97
CA ASP A 32 5.69 -1.16 -4.60
C ASP A 32 6.78 -2.07 -4.05
N ASP A 33 6.41 -3.17 -3.40
CA ASP A 33 7.33 -4.18 -2.84
C ASP A 33 8.18 -3.70 -1.63
N MET A 34 7.74 -2.72 -0.87
CA MET A 34 8.44 -2.29 0.34
C MET A 34 8.02 -3.11 1.55
N GLY A 35 9.00 -3.63 2.30
CA GLY A 35 8.75 -4.39 3.52
C GLY A 35 8.20 -3.54 4.66
N TRP A 36 7.54 -4.21 5.62
CA TRP A 36 6.85 -3.53 6.74
C TRP A 36 7.77 -2.67 7.59
N SER A 37 9.04 -3.06 7.73
CA SER A 37 10.01 -2.38 8.60
C SER A 37 11.15 -1.67 7.86
N ASP A 38 10.98 -1.31 6.59
CA ASP A 38 12.08 -0.71 5.81
C ASP A 38 12.30 0.78 6.08
N ILE A 39 11.25 1.53 6.44
CA ILE A 39 11.33 2.98 6.70
C ILE A 39 11.63 3.29 8.16
N GLY A 40 12.29 4.42 8.43
CA GLY A 40 12.78 4.78 9.76
C GLY A 40 11.69 4.79 10.84
N CYS A 41 10.50 5.34 10.57
CA CYS A 41 9.38 5.36 11.53
C CYS A 41 8.73 3.98 11.79
N TYR A 42 9.16 2.94 11.09
CA TYR A 42 8.86 1.52 11.32
C TYR A 42 10.13 0.71 11.61
N GLY A 43 11.17 1.33 12.15
CA GLY A 43 12.36 0.66 12.65
C GLY A 43 13.44 0.37 11.62
N GLY A 44 13.26 0.78 10.35
CA GLY A 44 14.24 0.64 9.29
C GLY A 44 15.47 1.53 9.45
N GLU A 45 16.54 1.16 8.77
CA GLU A 45 17.80 1.91 8.71
C GLU A 45 17.94 2.79 7.47
N VAL A 46 16.91 2.81 6.60
CA VAL A 46 16.89 3.72 5.46
C VAL A 46 16.52 5.12 5.90
N ASP A 47 17.25 6.12 5.41
CA ASP A 47 16.99 7.52 5.71
C ASP A 47 15.69 7.98 5.03
N THR A 48 14.66 8.16 5.85
CA THR A 48 13.32 8.57 5.38
C THR A 48 12.79 9.74 6.23
N PRO A 49 13.46 10.90 6.22
CA PRO A 49 13.12 12.02 7.11
C PRO A 49 11.72 12.57 6.88
N HIS A 50 11.21 12.53 5.63
CA HIS A 50 9.88 13.06 5.29
C HIS A 50 8.77 12.11 5.72
N LEU A 51 8.90 10.80 5.52
CA LEU A 51 7.99 9.78 6.05
C LEU A 51 8.03 9.75 7.58
N ASN A 52 9.22 9.89 8.19
CA ASN A 52 9.38 10.02 9.64
C ASN A 52 8.65 11.27 10.17
N ARG A 53 8.66 12.35 9.40
CA ARG A 53 7.92 13.57 9.74
C ARG A 53 6.42 13.34 9.67
N LEU A 54 5.89 12.74 8.58
CA LEU A 54 4.47 12.39 8.46
C LEU A 54 4.01 11.52 9.64
N ALA A 55 4.82 10.53 10.03
CA ALA A 55 4.54 9.66 11.18
C ALA A 55 4.53 10.41 12.53
N ARG A 56 5.47 11.34 12.72
CA ARG A 56 5.57 12.16 13.94
C ARG A 56 4.44 13.18 14.02
N GLU A 57 4.02 13.74 12.90
CA GLU A 57 2.94 14.71 12.81
C GLU A 57 1.56 14.08 12.59
N GLY A 58 1.48 12.74 12.54
CA GLY A 58 0.27 11.99 12.23
C GLY A 58 0.10 10.71 13.04
N LEU A 59 -0.55 9.74 12.44
CA LEU A 59 -0.94 8.45 13.01
C LEU A 59 -0.24 7.30 12.27
N ARG A 60 0.35 6.35 13.02
CA ARG A 60 0.87 5.08 12.49
C ARG A 60 -0.08 3.93 12.81
N PHE A 61 -0.37 3.11 11.81
CA PHE A 61 -1.11 1.87 11.99
C PHE A 61 -0.14 0.70 12.21
N THR A 62 -0.37 -0.09 13.26
CA THR A 62 0.40 -1.34 13.44
C THR A 62 -0.24 -2.50 12.69
N GLN A 63 -1.53 -2.46 12.38
CA GLN A 63 -2.32 -3.53 11.79
C GLN A 63 -3.08 -3.05 10.55
N PHE A 64 -2.38 -2.58 9.53
CA PHE A 64 -2.97 -2.27 8.23
C PHE A 64 -2.65 -3.38 7.23
N TYR A 65 -3.64 -3.81 6.45
CA TYR A 65 -3.54 -4.99 5.61
C TYR A 65 -3.75 -4.69 4.13
N ASN A 66 -2.97 -5.38 3.29
CA ASN A 66 -3.07 -5.43 1.84
C ASN A 66 -3.49 -6.84 1.36
N ASN A 67 -3.43 -7.12 0.06
CA ASN A 67 -3.80 -8.43 -0.54
C ASN A 67 -2.60 -9.21 -1.08
N ALA A 68 -1.46 -9.17 -0.38
CA ALA A 68 -0.26 -9.98 -0.62
C ALA A 68 0.43 -9.83 -1.98
N LYS A 69 -0.19 -9.18 -2.97
CA LYS A 69 0.36 -9.01 -4.33
C LYS A 69 -0.13 -7.71 -4.95
N CYS A 70 0.72 -7.09 -5.77
CA CYS A 70 0.46 -5.79 -6.38
C CYS A 70 -0.88 -5.71 -7.13
N THR A 71 -1.19 -6.66 -8.01
CA THR A 71 -2.43 -6.62 -8.80
C THR A 71 -3.69 -6.71 -7.93
N THR A 72 -3.72 -7.64 -6.98
CA THR A 72 -4.86 -7.84 -6.07
C THR A 72 -5.03 -6.67 -5.12
N THR A 73 -3.94 -6.13 -4.58
CA THR A 73 -3.97 -4.93 -3.73
C THR A 73 -4.48 -3.71 -4.50
N ARG A 74 -3.93 -3.46 -5.71
CA ARG A 74 -4.32 -2.31 -6.53
C ARG A 74 -5.79 -2.38 -6.93
N ALA A 75 -6.29 -3.57 -7.32
CA ALA A 75 -7.70 -3.76 -7.58
C ALA A 75 -8.57 -3.44 -6.36
N SER A 76 -8.20 -3.96 -5.19
CA SER A 76 -8.96 -3.73 -3.95
C SER A 76 -8.93 -2.28 -3.48
N ILE A 77 -7.79 -1.60 -3.61
CA ILE A 77 -7.69 -0.16 -3.28
C ILE A 77 -8.66 0.65 -4.13
N VAL A 78 -8.63 0.44 -5.45
CA VAL A 78 -9.43 1.29 -6.35
C VAL A 78 -10.91 0.93 -6.36
N THR A 79 -11.32 -0.26 -5.90
CA THR A 79 -12.73 -0.68 -5.94
C THR A 79 -13.40 -0.76 -4.57
N GLY A 80 -12.65 -0.81 -3.47
CA GLY A 80 -13.19 -1.09 -2.14
C GLY A 80 -13.71 -2.53 -1.97
N LEU A 81 -13.29 -3.44 -2.85
CA LEU A 81 -13.73 -4.83 -2.89
C LEU A 81 -12.57 -5.80 -2.72
N TYR A 82 -12.84 -6.99 -2.20
CA TYR A 82 -11.88 -8.09 -2.29
C TYR A 82 -11.64 -8.50 -3.74
N PRO A 83 -10.44 -9.02 -4.06
CA PRO A 83 -10.13 -9.45 -5.41
C PRO A 83 -11.07 -10.57 -5.87
N ARG A 84 -11.62 -10.43 -7.06
CA ARG A 84 -12.47 -11.45 -7.71
C ARG A 84 -11.75 -11.98 -8.95
N ARG A 85 -11.75 -13.29 -9.15
CA ARG A 85 -11.07 -13.95 -10.28
C ARG A 85 -12.01 -14.57 -11.29
N GLY A 86 -13.32 -14.34 -11.19
CA GLY A 86 -14.32 -14.78 -12.14
C GLY A 86 -14.16 -14.16 -13.54
N LYS A 87 -15.09 -14.45 -14.45
CA LYS A 87 -15.11 -13.85 -15.79
C LYS A 87 -15.09 -12.32 -15.68
N GLY A 88 -14.22 -11.64 -16.44
CA GLY A 88 -14.07 -10.18 -16.45
C GLY A 88 -12.85 -9.64 -15.69
N GLY A 89 -12.05 -10.50 -15.04
CA GLY A 89 -10.80 -10.08 -14.41
C GLY A 89 -10.99 -9.35 -13.08
N LEU A 90 -9.93 -8.62 -12.67
CA LEU A 90 -9.86 -7.92 -11.38
C LEU A 90 -10.60 -6.58 -11.37
N LEU A 91 -10.82 -5.97 -12.53
CA LEU A 91 -11.55 -4.72 -12.69
C LEU A 91 -12.63 -4.91 -13.75
N ARG A 92 -13.89 -4.80 -13.34
CA ARG A 92 -15.08 -5.07 -14.18
C ARG A 92 -15.96 -3.83 -14.28
N GLU A 93 -16.91 -3.84 -15.23
CA GLU A 93 -17.84 -2.73 -15.44
C GLU A 93 -18.87 -2.56 -14.31
N ASN A 94 -19.19 -3.64 -13.57
CA ASN A 94 -20.02 -3.59 -12.37
C ASN A 94 -19.24 -3.24 -11.07
N MET A 95 -18.06 -2.65 -11.20
CA MET A 95 -17.26 -2.14 -10.10
C MET A 95 -16.97 -0.66 -10.34
N VAL A 96 -17.22 0.19 -9.37
CA VAL A 96 -16.83 1.60 -9.40
C VAL A 96 -15.42 1.75 -8.83
N THR A 97 -14.59 2.54 -9.49
CA THR A 97 -13.24 2.86 -9.00
C THR A 97 -13.25 4.08 -8.09
N LEU A 98 -12.19 4.25 -7.29
CA LEU A 98 -11.95 5.47 -6.52
C LEU A 98 -11.92 6.73 -7.42
N GLY A 99 -11.34 6.63 -8.63
CA GLY A 99 -11.39 7.72 -9.59
C GLY A 99 -12.81 8.11 -9.95
N GLU A 100 -13.64 7.13 -10.33
CA GLU A 100 -15.06 7.34 -10.67
C GLU A 100 -15.87 7.85 -9.47
N ALA A 101 -15.70 7.24 -8.28
CA ALA A 101 -16.43 7.62 -7.08
C ALA A 101 -16.09 9.05 -6.62
N MET A 102 -14.81 9.41 -6.59
CA MET A 102 -14.37 10.76 -6.19
C MET A 102 -14.75 11.80 -7.24
N LYS A 103 -14.73 11.47 -8.52
CA LYS A 103 -15.25 12.33 -9.59
C LYS A 103 -16.74 12.61 -9.43
N LEU A 104 -17.56 11.58 -9.13
CA LEU A 104 -18.99 11.74 -8.80
C LEU A 104 -19.19 12.61 -7.56
N ALA A 105 -18.29 12.55 -6.59
CA ALA A 105 -18.28 13.41 -5.40
C ALA A 105 -17.78 14.84 -5.68
N GLY A 106 -17.46 15.20 -6.93
CA GLY A 106 -17.04 16.54 -7.34
C GLY A 106 -15.57 16.87 -7.04
N TYR A 107 -14.69 15.86 -6.99
CA TYR A 107 -13.24 16.02 -6.90
C TYR A 107 -12.60 16.09 -8.29
N GLN A 108 -11.51 16.84 -8.41
CA GLN A 108 -10.56 16.69 -9.50
C GLN A 108 -9.73 15.44 -9.22
N THR A 109 -9.58 14.53 -10.19
CA THR A 109 -9.00 13.21 -9.95
C THR A 109 -7.77 12.96 -10.80
N ALA A 110 -6.68 12.49 -10.18
CA ALA A 110 -5.44 12.19 -10.89
C ALA A 110 -4.75 10.94 -10.35
N LEU A 111 -4.07 10.19 -11.26
CA LEU A 111 -3.22 9.07 -10.90
C LEU A 111 -1.85 9.23 -11.54
N SER A 112 -0.81 9.28 -10.71
CA SER A 112 0.59 9.26 -11.17
C SER A 112 1.28 7.99 -10.74
N GLY A 113 1.85 7.25 -11.70
CA GLY A 113 2.66 6.06 -11.41
C GLY A 113 2.08 4.75 -11.93
N LYS A 114 2.33 3.66 -11.18
CA LYS A 114 1.97 2.30 -11.58
C LYS A 114 0.47 2.02 -11.41
N TRP A 115 -0.18 1.62 -12.49
CA TRP A 115 -1.57 1.16 -12.51
C TRP A 115 -1.73 -0.34 -12.34
N HIS A 116 -1.22 -1.14 -13.26
CA HIS A 116 -1.17 -2.61 -13.26
C HIS A 116 -2.54 -3.32 -13.23
N LEU A 117 -3.61 -2.67 -13.72
CA LEU A 117 -4.95 -3.25 -13.78
C LEU A 117 -5.52 -3.35 -15.22
N GLY A 118 -4.64 -3.19 -16.20
CA GLY A 118 -5.00 -3.27 -17.62
C GLY A 118 -4.90 -1.93 -18.35
N SER A 119 -4.95 -2.00 -19.67
CA SER A 119 -4.82 -0.84 -20.58
C SER A 119 -5.88 -0.81 -21.67
N GLY A 120 -6.95 -1.59 -21.51
CA GLY A 120 -8.11 -1.59 -22.41
C GLY A 120 -9.15 -0.54 -22.02
N ASP A 121 -10.15 -0.33 -22.86
CA ASP A 121 -11.17 0.72 -22.68
C ASP A 121 -11.95 0.60 -21.36
N THR A 122 -12.16 -0.60 -20.85
CA THR A 122 -12.86 -0.83 -19.58
C THR A 122 -11.95 -0.88 -18.37
N THR A 123 -10.63 -0.81 -18.57
CA THR A 123 -9.63 -1.01 -17.48
C THR A 123 -8.57 0.07 -17.41
N HIS A 124 -8.45 0.94 -18.41
CA HIS A 124 -7.46 2.02 -18.44
C HIS A 124 -7.80 3.10 -17.40
N PRO A 125 -6.85 3.62 -16.61
CA PRO A 125 -7.14 4.56 -15.50
C PRO A 125 -7.86 5.82 -15.97
N TYR A 126 -7.46 6.40 -17.12
CA TYR A 126 -8.12 7.56 -17.71
C TYR A 126 -9.58 7.29 -18.12
N LYS A 127 -9.92 6.05 -18.47
CA LYS A 127 -11.30 5.62 -18.76
C LYS A 127 -12.08 5.21 -17.50
N ARG A 128 -11.38 5.01 -16.38
CA ARG A 128 -11.91 4.60 -15.09
C ARG A 128 -11.83 5.72 -14.04
N GLY A 129 -12.17 6.95 -14.48
CA GLY A 129 -12.50 8.08 -13.62
C GLY A 129 -11.33 8.95 -13.15
N PHE A 130 -10.11 8.71 -13.60
CA PHE A 130 -9.02 9.65 -13.38
C PHE A 130 -8.95 10.66 -14.52
N ASP A 131 -9.20 11.95 -14.24
CA ASP A 131 -9.18 13.04 -15.22
C ASP A 131 -7.78 13.29 -15.79
N GLU A 132 -6.75 12.94 -15.01
CA GLU A 132 -5.35 13.00 -15.38
C GLU A 132 -4.67 11.68 -15.03
N TYR A 133 -3.89 11.17 -15.96
CA TYR A 133 -3.06 9.98 -15.75
C TYR A 133 -1.66 10.17 -16.33
N TYR A 134 -0.65 9.78 -15.56
CA TYR A 134 0.73 9.68 -16.04
C TYR A 134 1.43 8.50 -15.39
N GLY A 135 1.91 7.52 -16.18
CA GLY A 135 2.66 6.44 -15.56
C GLY A 135 2.68 5.11 -16.29
N LEU A 136 3.04 4.09 -15.53
CA LEU A 136 3.23 2.72 -15.99
C LEU A 136 1.90 1.94 -15.93
N LEU A 137 1.40 1.52 -17.08
CA LEU A 137 0.20 0.65 -17.18
C LEU A 137 0.49 -0.80 -16.80
N ASP A 138 1.74 -1.22 -16.92
CA ASP A 138 2.25 -2.57 -16.60
C ASP A 138 2.74 -2.71 -15.14
N GLY A 139 3.34 -3.88 -14.82
CA GLY A 139 3.74 -4.23 -13.45
C GLY A 139 5.14 -3.76 -13.03
N CYS A 140 6.05 -3.56 -13.96
CA CYS A 140 7.41 -3.08 -13.73
C CYS A 140 7.99 -2.54 -15.03
N CYS A 141 9.03 -1.71 -14.94
CA CYS A 141 9.77 -1.20 -16.10
C CYS A 141 11.20 -0.81 -15.70
N ASN A 142 12.02 -0.48 -16.66
CA ASN A 142 13.28 0.20 -16.41
C ASN A 142 13.01 1.61 -15.85
N PHE A 143 13.64 1.97 -14.72
CA PHE A 143 13.37 3.24 -14.03
C PHE A 143 13.93 4.45 -14.77
N PHE A 144 15.02 4.27 -15.53
CA PHE A 144 15.67 5.34 -16.30
C PHE A 144 15.16 5.45 -17.74
N ASN A 145 14.60 4.34 -18.26
CA ASN A 145 14.04 4.32 -19.61
C ASN A 145 12.94 3.25 -19.73
N PRO A 146 11.68 3.59 -19.46
CA PRO A 146 10.57 2.65 -19.60
C PRO A 146 10.38 2.01 -20.97
N SER A 147 10.96 2.60 -22.05
CA SER A 147 10.95 2.00 -23.39
C SER A 147 12.01 0.91 -23.59
N GLN A 148 12.92 0.72 -22.64
CA GLN A 148 13.90 -0.37 -22.71
C GLN A 148 13.17 -1.70 -22.53
N PRO A 149 13.35 -2.67 -23.47
CA PRO A 149 12.75 -3.98 -23.34
C PRO A 149 13.19 -4.71 -22.05
N ASP A 150 12.30 -5.51 -21.49
CA ASP A 150 12.68 -6.49 -20.47
C ASP A 150 13.79 -7.42 -21.04
N PRO A 151 14.62 -8.03 -20.18
CA PRO A 151 15.57 -9.05 -20.62
C PRO A 151 14.88 -10.21 -21.34
N ALA A 152 15.61 -10.88 -22.24
CA ALA A 152 15.08 -11.99 -23.04
C ALA A 152 14.46 -13.11 -22.18
N TYR A 153 15.06 -13.43 -21.03
CA TYR A 153 14.51 -14.44 -20.09
C TYR A 153 13.17 -14.02 -19.44
N LYS A 154 12.75 -12.74 -19.59
CA LYS A 154 11.43 -12.22 -19.22
C LYS A 154 10.55 -11.94 -20.45
N GLY A 155 10.94 -12.42 -21.61
CA GLY A 155 10.19 -12.32 -22.86
C GLY A 155 10.46 -11.08 -23.69
N GLY A 156 11.44 -10.23 -23.37
CA GLY A 156 11.87 -9.08 -24.20
C GLY A 156 10.79 -8.02 -24.42
N ARG A 157 9.78 -7.94 -23.55
CA ARG A 157 8.62 -7.08 -23.74
C ARG A 157 8.96 -5.63 -23.39
N VAL A 158 8.57 -4.68 -24.25
CA VAL A 158 8.51 -3.26 -23.92
C VAL A 158 7.24 -2.99 -23.08
N ARG A 159 7.41 -2.33 -21.95
CA ARG A 159 6.31 -2.03 -21.04
C ARG A 159 5.54 -0.81 -21.50
N LYS A 160 4.22 -0.83 -21.30
CA LYS A 160 3.35 0.29 -21.66
C LYS A 160 3.44 1.38 -20.61
N PHE A 161 3.78 2.59 -21.05
CA PHE A 161 3.80 3.79 -20.25
C PHE A 161 2.92 4.85 -20.92
N GLY A 162 2.10 5.58 -20.19
CA GLY A 162 1.12 6.47 -20.80
C GLY A 162 0.99 7.83 -20.10
N LYS A 163 0.40 8.77 -20.85
CA LYS A 163 -0.12 10.03 -20.34
C LYS A 163 -1.56 10.16 -20.85
N ASN A 164 -2.49 10.25 -19.94
CA ASN A 164 -3.92 10.14 -20.24
C ASN A 164 -4.19 8.85 -21.04
N ASP A 165 -4.75 8.91 -22.25
CA ASP A 165 -4.99 7.76 -23.12
C ASP A 165 -3.90 7.54 -24.20
N GLU A 166 -2.83 8.32 -24.17
CA GLU A 166 -1.71 8.22 -25.10
C GLU A 166 -0.58 7.36 -24.53
N ILE A 167 0.05 6.52 -25.37
CA ILE A 167 1.25 5.74 -25.04
C ILE A 167 2.51 6.56 -25.31
N ILE A 168 3.32 6.76 -24.27
CA ILE A 168 4.62 7.41 -24.34
C ILE A 168 5.69 6.37 -24.68
N LYS A 169 6.54 6.67 -25.69
CA LYS A 169 7.63 5.79 -26.14
C LYS A 169 9.02 6.42 -25.98
N GLU A 170 9.08 7.73 -25.78
CA GLU A 170 10.34 8.47 -25.68
C GLU A 170 10.46 9.13 -24.31
N PHE A 171 11.64 9.08 -23.73
CA PHE A 171 11.93 9.62 -22.41
C PHE A 171 13.21 10.46 -22.43
N PRO A 172 13.26 11.57 -21.66
CA PRO A 172 14.48 12.36 -21.52
C PRO A 172 15.68 11.54 -21.04
N LYS A 173 16.91 12.00 -21.33
CA LYS A 173 18.12 11.29 -20.90
C LYS A 173 18.31 11.21 -19.39
N ASP A 174 17.80 12.20 -18.67
CA ASP A 174 17.84 12.33 -17.22
C ASP A 174 16.56 11.80 -16.53
N PHE A 175 15.72 11.09 -17.30
CA PHE A 175 14.47 10.53 -16.80
C PHE A 175 14.71 9.53 -15.67
N TYR A 176 13.89 9.63 -14.63
CA TYR A 176 13.78 8.64 -13.57
C TYR A 176 12.33 8.55 -13.07
N THR A 177 11.74 7.36 -13.09
CA THR A 177 10.30 7.17 -12.84
C THR A 177 9.82 7.82 -11.55
N THR A 178 10.57 7.67 -10.44
CA THR A 178 10.20 8.21 -9.13
C THR A 178 10.09 9.74 -9.15
N ASP A 179 11.03 10.41 -9.82
CA ASP A 179 10.98 11.87 -9.98
C ASP A 179 9.80 12.28 -10.86
N ALA A 180 9.65 11.63 -12.01
CA ALA A 180 8.63 11.96 -12.99
C ALA A 180 7.20 11.79 -12.44
N PHE A 181 6.96 10.75 -11.64
CA PHE A 181 5.67 10.57 -10.97
C PHE A 181 5.38 11.70 -9.99
N THR A 182 6.39 12.13 -9.24
CA THR A 182 6.23 13.25 -8.29
C THR A 182 6.07 14.58 -9.00
N ASP A 183 6.80 14.80 -10.10
CA ASP A 183 6.70 16.04 -10.89
C ASP A 183 5.28 16.24 -11.42
N ASN A 184 4.63 15.18 -11.92
CA ASN A 184 3.24 15.24 -12.35
C ASN A 184 2.29 15.50 -11.17
N ALA A 185 2.47 14.81 -10.04
CA ALA A 185 1.65 15.06 -8.85
C ALA A 185 1.79 16.51 -8.35
N ILE A 186 3.00 17.07 -8.35
CA ILE A 186 3.27 18.47 -7.98
C ILE A 186 2.60 19.45 -8.95
N ASP A 187 2.69 19.18 -10.27
CA ASP A 187 2.02 19.99 -11.28
C ASP A 187 0.50 20.00 -11.05
N TRP A 188 -0.09 18.84 -10.78
CA TRP A 188 -1.52 18.74 -10.50
C TRP A 188 -1.90 19.47 -9.21
N VAL A 189 -1.16 19.33 -8.12
CA VAL A 189 -1.41 20.12 -6.89
C VAL A 189 -1.41 21.61 -7.21
N LYS A 190 -0.41 22.12 -7.93
CA LYS A 190 -0.33 23.55 -8.31
C LYS A 190 -1.46 24.01 -9.24
N ARG A 191 -2.00 23.13 -10.08
CA ARG A 191 -3.13 23.45 -10.97
C ARG A 191 -4.47 23.37 -10.23
N PHE A 192 -4.66 22.28 -9.47
CA PHE A 192 -5.91 22.01 -8.77
C PHE A 192 -6.16 22.99 -7.62
N SER A 193 -5.11 23.44 -6.91
CA SER A 193 -5.22 24.44 -5.84
C SER A 193 -5.69 25.83 -6.32
N LYS A 194 -5.83 26.06 -7.64
CA LYS A 194 -6.41 27.28 -8.19
C LYS A 194 -7.94 27.21 -8.33
N SER A 195 -8.54 26.10 -8.00
CA SER A 195 -9.97 25.83 -8.07
C SER A 195 -10.54 25.62 -6.66
N ASP A 196 -11.81 25.94 -6.46
CA ASP A 196 -12.54 25.66 -5.22
C ASP A 196 -12.91 24.16 -5.08
N GLN A 197 -12.66 23.34 -6.11
CA GLN A 197 -12.91 21.90 -6.07
C GLN A 197 -11.76 21.20 -5.34
N PRO A 198 -12.05 20.30 -4.36
CA PRO A 198 -11.02 19.47 -3.77
C PRO A 198 -10.45 18.49 -4.79
N PHE A 199 -9.26 17.97 -4.53
CA PHE A 199 -8.61 16.99 -5.40
C PHE A 199 -8.36 15.64 -4.70
N PHE A 200 -8.40 14.59 -5.50
CA PHE A 200 -7.94 13.24 -5.16
C PHE A 200 -6.76 12.88 -6.07
N ILE A 201 -5.58 12.67 -5.49
CA ILE A 201 -4.40 12.22 -6.22
C ILE A 201 -3.96 10.86 -5.67
N HIS A 202 -3.89 9.84 -6.55
CA HIS A 202 -3.30 8.54 -6.24
C HIS A 202 -1.89 8.47 -6.80
N LEU A 203 -0.87 8.63 -5.93
CA LEU A 203 0.54 8.61 -6.28
C LEU A 203 1.11 7.20 -6.04
N CYS A 204 1.35 6.47 -7.13
CA CYS A 204 1.71 5.07 -7.14
C CYS A 204 3.15 4.86 -7.60
N TYR A 205 4.12 4.94 -6.69
CA TYR A 205 5.51 4.68 -7.03
C TYR A 205 5.74 3.24 -7.48
N THR A 206 6.69 3.05 -8.40
CA THR A 206 7.25 1.73 -8.74
C THR A 206 8.39 1.34 -7.80
N ALA A 207 8.98 2.29 -7.07
CA ALA A 207 10.00 2.04 -6.07
C ALA A 207 9.40 1.38 -4.82
N PRO A 208 10.16 0.47 -4.18
CA PRO A 208 11.47 -0.09 -4.54
C PRO A 208 11.42 -1.43 -5.29
N HIS A 209 10.37 -1.72 -6.08
CA HIS A 209 10.24 -2.94 -6.88
C HIS A 209 11.41 -3.10 -7.86
N TYR A 210 11.81 -4.34 -8.13
CA TYR A 210 12.83 -4.60 -9.17
C TYR A 210 12.35 -4.15 -10.57
N PRO A 211 13.28 -3.88 -11.51
CA PRO A 211 14.74 -3.97 -11.40
C PRO A 211 15.31 -2.92 -10.43
N LEU A 212 16.36 -3.33 -9.69
CA LEU A 212 17.05 -2.46 -8.74
C LEU A 212 17.84 -1.40 -9.49
N HIS A 213 17.20 -0.27 -9.71
CA HIS A 213 17.75 0.89 -10.40
C HIS A 213 17.74 2.10 -9.49
N ALA A 214 18.87 2.72 -9.22
CA ALA A 214 18.95 3.93 -8.40
C ALA A 214 20.06 4.86 -8.91
N LYS A 215 19.94 6.14 -8.54
CA LYS A 215 20.94 7.16 -8.88
C LYS A 215 22.23 6.91 -8.12
N PRO A 216 23.41 7.00 -8.76
CA PRO A 216 24.70 6.73 -8.09
C PRO A 216 24.92 7.50 -6.80
N LYS A 217 24.49 8.77 -6.73
CA LYS A 217 24.61 9.62 -5.53
C LYS A 217 23.84 9.08 -4.33
N ASP A 218 22.67 8.45 -4.57
CA ASP A 218 21.84 7.90 -3.50
C ASP A 218 22.37 6.51 -3.10
N ILE A 219 22.87 5.70 -4.03
CA ILE A 219 23.52 4.41 -3.73
C ILE A 219 24.74 4.63 -2.82
N ALA A 220 25.56 5.67 -3.08
CA ALA A 220 26.77 5.95 -2.31
C ALA A 220 26.51 6.15 -0.80
N LYS A 221 25.32 6.60 -0.41
CA LYS A 221 24.93 6.77 1.01
C LYS A 221 24.82 5.44 1.76
N TYR A 222 24.59 4.34 1.06
CA TYR A 222 24.26 3.05 1.66
C TYR A 222 25.30 1.96 1.41
N ARG A 223 26.32 2.24 0.61
CA ARG A 223 27.42 1.27 0.33
C ARG A 223 28.16 0.91 1.61
N GLY A 224 28.34 -0.39 1.86
CA GLY A 224 28.97 -0.95 3.03
C GLY A 224 28.06 -1.11 4.23
N LYS A 225 26.96 -0.35 4.32
CA LYS A 225 26.06 -0.29 5.49
C LYS A 225 25.47 -1.65 5.87
N PHE A 226 24.99 -2.41 4.91
CA PHE A 226 24.32 -3.70 5.17
C PHE A 226 25.31 -4.82 5.47
N LYS A 227 26.53 -4.72 4.94
CA LYS A 227 27.66 -5.60 5.29
C LYS A 227 28.13 -5.32 6.73
N GLU A 228 28.31 -4.05 7.10
CA GLU A 228 28.67 -3.62 8.46
C GLU A 228 27.60 -4.00 9.50
N LEU A 229 26.32 -3.96 9.13
CA LEU A 229 25.21 -4.42 9.98
C LEU A 229 25.23 -5.93 10.24
N GLY A 230 26.01 -6.71 9.50
CA GLY A 230 26.07 -8.18 9.63
C GLY A 230 25.02 -8.93 8.79
N GLY A 231 24.47 -8.28 7.75
CA GLY A 231 23.53 -8.87 6.80
C GLY A 231 22.10 -9.03 7.33
N TRP A 232 21.33 -9.89 6.67
CA TRP A 232 19.89 -10.00 6.87
C TRP A 232 19.44 -10.52 8.23
N PHE A 233 20.21 -11.40 8.89
CA PHE A 233 19.88 -11.89 10.23
C PHE A 233 20.02 -10.77 11.27
N ALA A 234 21.19 -10.16 11.29
CA ALA A 234 21.48 -9.05 12.22
C ALA A 234 20.57 -7.85 11.99
N MET A 235 20.26 -7.54 10.72
CA MET A 235 19.29 -6.50 10.36
C MET A 235 17.90 -6.78 10.95
N ARG A 236 17.38 -8.02 10.84
CA ARG A 236 16.08 -8.37 11.41
C ARG A 236 16.04 -8.21 12.93
N GLU A 237 17.06 -8.67 13.61
CA GLU A 237 17.17 -8.55 15.07
C GLU A 237 17.23 -7.08 15.51
N GLN A 238 18.05 -6.28 14.85
CA GLN A 238 18.15 -4.85 15.15
C GLN A 238 16.83 -4.12 14.87
N ARG A 239 16.15 -4.43 13.78
CA ARG A 239 14.83 -3.87 13.48
C ARG A 239 13.79 -4.25 14.53
N TRP A 240 13.75 -5.52 14.95
CA TRP A 240 12.85 -6.00 15.99
C TRP A 240 13.07 -5.26 17.32
N ASN A 241 14.33 -5.06 17.73
CA ASN A 241 14.67 -4.28 18.93
C ASN A 241 14.20 -2.82 18.82
N ARG A 242 14.42 -2.17 17.66
CA ARG A 242 13.94 -0.80 17.44
C ARG A 242 12.42 -0.70 17.47
N LEU A 243 11.73 -1.65 16.87
CA LEU A 243 10.26 -1.69 16.85
C LEU A 243 9.65 -1.80 18.25
N GLN A 244 10.27 -2.59 19.16
CA GLN A 244 9.88 -2.65 20.56
C GLN A 244 10.06 -1.30 21.25
N GLY A 245 11.22 -0.67 21.08
CA GLY A 245 11.49 0.66 21.62
C GLY A 245 10.54 1.74 21.11
N MET A 246 10.00 1.58 19.90
CA MET A 246 9.00 2.48 19.30
C MET A 246 7.55 2.17 19.76
N GLY A 247 7.31 1.08 20.50
CA GLY A 247 5.96 0.64 20.86
C GLY A 247 5.12 0.11 19.72
N LEU A 248 5.73 -0.23 18.57
CA LEU A 248 5.05 -0.79 17.39
C LEU A 248 4.87 -2.30 17.50
N THR A 249 5.70 -2.95 18.29
CA THR A 249 5.61 -4.38 18.63
C THR A 249 5.67 -4.55 20.14
N THR A 250 5.44 -5.77 20.63
CA THR A 250 5.54 -6.13 22.04
C THR A 250 6.62 -7.19 22.24
N ALA A 251 7.16 -7.31 23.45
CA ALA A 251 8.13 -8.35 23.78
C ALA A 251 7.56 -9.79 23.66
N ALA A 252 6.23 -9.94 23.68
CA ALA A 252 5.56 -11.21 23.46
C ALA A 252 5.66 -11.70 22.00
N TRP A 253 5.79 -10.79 21.04
CA TRP A 253 5.91 -11.15 19.62
C TRP A 253 7.36 -11.54 19.33
N ARG A 254 7.64 -12.82 19.31
CA ARG A 254 8.96 -13.34 18.97
C ARG A 254 9.28 -13.09 17.50
N LEU A 255 10.55 -12.82 17.21
CA LEU A 255 11.01 -12.73 15.83
C LEU A 255 10.73 -14.04 15.10
N SER A 256 10.12 -13.98 13.91
CA SER A 256 9.80 -15.18 13.13
C SER A 256 11.07 -15.95 12.74
N GLU A 257 10.92 -17.27 12.64
CA GLU A 257 12.00 -18.16 12.23
C GLU A 257 12.55 -17.80 10.84
N ARG A 258 13.74 -18.32 10.57
CA ARG A 258 14.43 -18.16 9.29
C ARG A 258 13.56 -18.72 8.14
N ASP A 259 13.37 -17.94 7.09
CA ASP A 259 12.80 -18.46 5.84
C ASP A 259 13.78 -19.47 5.22
N SER A 260 13.25 -20.60 4.76
CA SER A 260 14.05 -21.71 4.19
C SER A 260 14.89 -21.30 2.96
N LYS A 261 14.53 -20.20 2.29
CA LYS A 261 15.29 -19.66 1.15
C LYS A 261 16.33 -18.62 1.55
N ALA A 262 16.32 -18.13 2.80
CA ALA A 262 17.35 -17.25 3.31
C ALA A 262 18.59 -18.09 3.68
N TYR A 263 19.63 -18.00 2.90
CA TYR A 263 20.88 -18.74 3.10
C TYR A 263 21.78 -18.08 4.16
N ASP A 264 22.89 -18.75 4.52
CA ASP A 264 23.80 -18.22 5.51
C ASP A 264 24.57 -17.02 4.95
N TRP A 265 24.57 -15.91 5.71
CA TRP A 265 25.29 -14.68 5.38
C TRP A 265 26.79 -14.91 5.19
N ASN A 266 27.38 -15.81 5.98
CA ASN A 266 28.82 -16.11 5.91
C ASN A 266 29.21 -16.85 4.61
N THR A 267 28.24 -17.42 3.88
CA THR A 267 28.46 -18.09 2.58
C THR A 267 28.12 -17.20 1.39
N ALA A 268 27.63 -15.99 1.67
CA ALA A 268 27.23 -15.02 0.65
C ALA A 268 28.43 -14.25 0.07
N ASP A 269 28.29 -13.79 -1.17
CA ASP A 269 29.08 -12.66 -1.68
C ASP A 269 28.56 -11.38 -0.99
N GLN A 270 29.13 -11.09 0.19
CA GLN A 270 28.66 -10.01 1.07
C GLN A 270 28.74 -8.63 0.41
N ASP A 271 29.70 -8.40 -0.48
CA ASP A 271 29.84 -7.12 -1.20
C ASP A 271 28.75 -6.95 -2.26
N HIS A 272 28.38 -8.03 -2.93
CA HIS A 272 27.28 -8.04 -3.90
C HIS A 272 25.92 -7.92 -3.21
N GLU A 273 25.72 -8.62 -2.09
CA GLU A 273 24.49 -8.55 -1.30
C GLU A 273 24.30 -7.19 -0.61
N ASP A 274 25.41 -6.58 -0.14
CA ASP A 274 25.39 -5.19 0.34
C ASP A 274 24.96 -4.23 -0.78
N LEU A 275 25.51 -4.38 -1.99
CA LEU A 275 25.12 -3.56 -3.13
C LEU A 275 23.65 -3.70 -3.48
N ARG A 276 23.09 -4.92 -3.48
CA ARG A 276 21.65 -5.14 -3.70
C ARG A 276 20.80 -4.33 -2.74
N MET A 277 21.11 -4.42 -1.45
CA MET A 277 20.36 -3.71 -0.42
C MET A 277 20.63 -2.22 -0.41
N ALA A 278 21.87 -1.78 -0.74
CA ALA A 278 22.21 -0.37 -0.89
C ALA A 278 21.40 0.30 -2.02
N VAL A 279 21.23 -0.38 -3.15
CA VAL A 279 20.40 0.13 -4.26
C VAL A 279 18.92 0.17 -3.87
N TYR A 280 18.42 -0.88 -3.21
CA TYR A 280 17.06 -0.89 -2.70
C TYR A 280 16.78 0.26 -1.73
N ALA A 281 17.68 0.49 -0.78
CA ALA A 281 17.59 1.61 0.18
C ALA A 281 17.66 2.97 -0.54
N ALA A 282 18.51 3.11 -1.55
CA ALA A 282 18.60 4.31 -2.38
C ALA A 282 17.31 4.61 -3.16
N MET A 283 16.58 3.58 -3.60
CA MET A 283 15.27 3.75 -4.24
C MET A 283 14.23 4.29 -3.26
N ILE A 284 14.23 3.81 -2.00
CA ILE A 284 13.34 4.29 -0.93
C ILE A 284 13.71 5.73 -0.53
N ASP A 285 15.00 6.02 -0.35
CA ASP A 285 15.50 7.37 -0.04
C ASP A 285 15.09 8.37 -1.13
N CYS A 286 15.27 8.02 -2.40
CA CYS A 286 14.83 8.87 -3.51
C CYS A 286 13.31 9.10 -3.49
N MET A 287 12.51 8.10 -3.15
CA MET A 287 11.06 8.24 -2.96
C MET A 287 10.75 9.19 -1.80
N ASP A 288 11.42 9.08 -0.67
CA ASP A 288 11.23 9.97 0.49
C ASP A 288 11.60 11.42 0.16
N GLN A 289 12.72 11.67 -0.56
CA GLN A 289 13.10 13.00 -1.06
C GLN A 289 11.97 13.60 -1.91
N ASN A 290 11.37 12.80 -2.78
CA ASN A 290 10.27 13.19 -3.65
C ASN A 290 8.98 13.48 -2.88
N ILE A 291 8.64 12.68 -1.87
CA ILE A 291 7.54 12.97 -0.93
C ILE A 291 7.80 14.32 -0.24
N GLY A 292 9.05 14.61 0.16
CA GLY A 292 9.45 15.91 0.70
C GLY A 292 9.18 17.09 -0.24
N ARG A 293 9.41 16.91 -1.56
CA ARG A 293 9.08 17.92 -2.59
C ARG A 293 7.56 18.16 -2.66
N LEU A 294 6.76 17.09 -2.67
CA LEU A 294 5.30 17.18 -2.67
C LEU A 294 4.76 17.89 -1.42
N LEU A 295 5.26 17.54 -0.23
CA LEU A 295 4.90 18.20 1.03
C LEU A 295 5.25 19.68 1.05
N ARG A 296 6.37 20.08 0.44
CA ARG A 296 6.73 21.49 0.28
C ARG A 296 5.73 22.21 -0.62
N THR A 297 5.37 21.62 -1.77
CA THR A 297 4.38 22.19 -2.68
C THR A 297 3.03 22.41 -2.00
N LEU A 298 2.53 21.44 -1.22
CA LEU A 298 1.28 21.60 -0.47
C LEU A 298 1.32 22.79 0.49
N ARG A 299 2.46 23.06 1.13
CA ARG A 299 2.62 24.27 1.99
C ARG A 299 2.69 25.54 1.18
N GLU A 300 3.41 25.54 0.06
CA GLU A 300 3.56 26.70 -0.82
C GLU A 300 2.22 27.09 -1.48
N THR A 301 1.34 26.12 -1.73
CA THR A 301 0.00 26.37 -2.29
C THR A 301 -1.07 26.63 -1.23
N GLY A 302 -0.74 26.50 0.08
CA GLY A 302 -1.68 26.67 1.18
C GLY A 302 -2.60 25.48 1.43
N GLU A 303 -2.39 24.35 0.74
CA GLU A 303 -3.28 23.18 0.79
C GLU A 303 -2.96 22.19 1.92
N ALA A 304 -1.82 22.36 2.61
CA ALA A 304 -1.31 21.37 3.56
C ALA A 304 -2.30 21.04 4.68
N ASP A 305 -2.94 22.06 5.26
CA ASP A 305 -3.83 21.90 6.43
C ASP A 305 -5.19 21.26 6.05
N ASN A 306 -5.60 21.39 4.78
CA ASN A 306 -6.81 20.76 4.24
C ASN A 306 -6.51 19.52 3.41
N THR A 307 -5.39 18.84 3.63
CA THR A 307 -5.03 17.62 2.87
C THR A 307 -4.80 16.42 3.79
N LEU A 308 -5.57 15.35 3.57
CA LEU A 308 -5.29 14.02 4.12
C LEU A 308 -4.26 13.31 3.24
N ILE A 309 -3.12 12.92 3.81
CA ILE A 309 -2.14 12.05 3.17
C ILE A 309 -2.18 10.68 3.83
N LEU A 310 -2.32 9.63 3.03
CA LEU A 310 -2.16 8.24 3.44
C LEU A 310 -0.97 7.64 2.68
N PHE A 311 -0.05 7.00 3.39
CA PHE A 311 1.11 6.31 2.83
C PHE A 311 1.10 4.83 3.19
N LEU A 312 1.34 3.93 2.21
CA LEU A 312 1.44 2.48 2.41
C LEU A 312 2.26 1.79 1.32
N SER A 313 2.55 0.48 1.52
CA SER A 313 3.07 -0.42 0.49
C SER A 313 1.98 -1.37 -0.02
N ASP A 314 2.04 -1.75 -1.30
CA ASP A 314 1.03 -2.63 -1.93
C ASP A 314 1.14 -4.10 -1.51
N ASN A 315 2.27 -4.55 -1.02
CA ASN A 315 2.51 -5.87 -0.40
C ASN A 315 3.79 -5.82 0.45
N GLY A 316 4.09 -6.90 1.13
CA GLY A 316 5.37 -7.04 1.80
C GLY A 316 6.56 -7.05 0.85
N GLY A 317 7.77 -6.89 1.38
CA GLY A 317 9.03 -6.94 0.64
C GLY A 317 9.14 -8.18 -0.23
N CYS A 318 9.80 -8.05 -1.38
CA CYS A 318 9.77 -9.02 -2.47
C CYS A 318 10.95 -9.99 -2.41
N SER A 319 10.68 -11.28 -2.50
CA SER A 319 11.69 -12.34 -2.57
C SER A 319 11.97 -12.82 -3.99
N GLU A 320 11.34 -12.23 -5.01
CA GLU A 320 11.51 -12.64 -6.40
C GLU A 320 12.95 -12.32 -6.87
N GLU A 321 13.49 -13.20 -7.70
CA GLU A 321 14.86 -13.08 -8.23
C GLU A 321 14.90 -13.47 -9.71
N PRO A 322 14.24 -12.70 -10.59
CA PRO A 322 14.00 -13.09 -11.98
C PRO A 322 15.27 -13.25 -12.82
N GLY A 323 16.38 -12.61 -12.46
CA GLY A 323 17.68 -12.72 -13.12
C GLY A 323 18.64 -13.71 -12.47
N GLY A 324 18.25 -14.31 -11.31
CA GLY A 324 19.13 -15.12 -10.49
C GLY A 324 20.17 -14.30 -9.72
N ARG A 325 21.13 -15.02 -9.10
CA ARG A 325 22.10 -14.44 -8.15
C ARG A 325 23.48 -14.15 -8.74
N SER A 326 23.61 -14.22 -10.04
CA SER A 326 24.93 -14.01 -10.65
C SER A 326 25.52 -12.65 -10.26
N PRO A 327 26.76 -12.59 -9.74
CA PRO A 327 27.41 -11.32 -9.42
C PRO A 327 27.68 -10.47 -10.67
N LYS A 328 27.50 -11.03 -11.88
CA LYS A 328 27.54 -10.29 -13.14
C LYS A 328 26.30 -9.41 -13.37
N ILE A 329 25.21 -9.63 -12.60
CA ILE A 329 24.01 -8.79 -12.66
C ILE A 329 24.17 -7.68 -11.61
N ILE A 330 24.72 -6.54 -12.03
CA ILE A 330 25.10 -5.43 -11.15
C ILE A 330 23.85 -4.59 -10.80
N PRO A 331 23.44 -4.50 -9.52
CA PRO A 331 22.38 -3.59 -9.11
C PRO A 331 22.77 -2.11 -9.30
N GLY A 332 21.81 -1.28 -9.69
CA GLY A 332 21.96 0.17 -9.84
C GLY A 332 21.81 0.66 -11.27
N PRO A 333 22.69 0.28 -12.19
CA PRO A 333 22.65 0.75 -13.58
C PRO A 333 21.47 0.18 -14.37
N LYS A 334 20.96 0.98 -15.32
CA LYS A 334 19.79 0.64 -16.16
C LYS A 334 19.96 -0.57 -17.07
N GLU A 335 21.19 -0.98 -17.33
CA GLU A 335 21.56 -2.09 -18.19
C GLU A 335 21.30 -3.45 -17.57
N TYR A 336 21.15 -3.51 -16.23
CA TYR A 336 21.00 -4.75 -15.48
C TYR A 336 19.58 -4.89 -14.92
N TYR A 337 19.17 -6.12 -14.71
CA TYR A 337 17.83 -6.43 -14.16
C TYR A 337 17.99 -7.19 -12.85
N ALA A 338 18.50 -6.51 -11.83
CA ALA A 338 18.75 -7.06 -10.52
C ALA A 338 17.51 -7.01 -9.62
N ALA A 339 17.47 -7.89 -8.62
CA ALA A 339 16.48 -7.91 -7.55
C ALA A 339 17.14 -8.19 -6.21
N VAL A 340 16.45 -7.91 -5.09
CA VAL A 340 17.01 -8.14 -3.74
C VAL A 340 17.16 -9.62 -3.39
N GLY A 341 16.28 -10.46 -3.92
CA GLY A 341 16.29 -11.89 -3.65
C GLY A 341 15.66 -12.30 -2.32
N PRO A 342 15.57 -13.62 -2.07
CA PRO A 342 14.74 -14.17 -0.99
C PRO A 342 15.24 -13.85 0.42
N ALA A 343 16.54 -13.74 0.65
CA ALA A 343 17.08 -13.47 1.99
C ALA A 343 16.73 -12.04 2.43
N TRP A 344 16.97 -11.05 1.59
CA TRP A 344 16.59 -9.67 1.86
C TRP A 344 15.08 -9.48 1.85
N GLY A 345 14.35 -10.10 0.90
CA GLY A 345 12.89 -10.03 0.86
C GLY A 345 12.21 -10.55 2.13
N TRP A 346 12.79 -11.57 2.79
CA TRP A 346 12.36 -11.98 4.13
C TRP A 346 12.76 -10.98 5.20
N ALA A 347 13.99 -10.46 5.14
CA ALA A 347 14.51 -9.55 6.16
C ALA A 347 13.76 -8.22 6.20
N GLN A 348 13.32 -7.70 5.07
CA GLN A 348 12.54 -6.46 4.92
C GLN A 348 11.21 -6.48 5.70
N ASN A 349 10.66 -7.67 5.95
CA ASN A 349 9.38 -7.83 6.65
C ASN A 349 9.51 -8.11 8.15
N ALA A 350 10.69 -7.81 8.74
CA ALA A 350 10.86 -7.98 10.18
C ALA A 350 9.74 -7.28 10.97
N PRO A 351 9.19 -7.90 12.02
CA PRO A 351 9.54 -9.19 12.61
C PRO A 351 8.78 -10.38 12.00
N PHE A 352 7.91 -10.16 11.02
CA PHE A 352 6.90 -11.09 10.55
C PHE A 352 7.45 -12.27 9.74
N LYS A 353 6.66 -13.34 9.69
CA LYS A 353 6.88 -14.56 8.90
C LYS A 353 6.56 -14.29 7.43
N ARG A 354 7.40 -14.80 6.49
CA ARG A 354 7.21 -14.69 5.03
C ARG A 354 7.39 -13.27 4.46
N HIS A 355 6.86 -13.07 3.24
CA HIS A 355 7.07 -11.92 2.39
C HIS A 355 5.98 -11.88 1.29
N LYS A 356 6.07 -10.98 0.32
CA LYS A 356 5.20 -10.87 -0.85
C LYS A 356 4.77 -12.22 -1.40
N SER A 357 3.53 -12.32 -1.84
CA SER A 357 2.87 -13.53 -2.35
C SER A 357 2.50 -14.57 -1.29
N TRP A 358 2.76 -14.30 -0.01
CA TRP A 358 2.28 -15.08 1.12
C TRP A 358 1.17 -14.34 1.84
N VAL A 359 0.26 -15.10 2.46
CA VAL A 359 -0.86 -14.55 3.24
C VAL A 359 -0.60 -14.58 4.75
N HIS A 360 0.63 -14.94 5.14
CA HIS A 360 1.18 -14.67 6.47
C HIS A 360 1.43 -13.17 6.66
N GLU A 361 1.63 -12.73 7.90
CA GLU A 361 1.77 -11.31 8.24
C GLU A 361 2.83 -10.58 7.41
N GLY A 362 3.98 -11.19 7.12
CA GLY A 362 5.02 -10.58 6.29
C GLY A 362 4.65 -10.34 4.83
N GLY A 363 3.58 -10.98 4.34
CA GLY A 363 3.08 -10.74 2.98
C GLY A 363 1.91 -9.76 2.93
N VAL A 364 1.07 -9.74 3.97
CA VAL A 364 -0.18 -8.95 3.98
C VAL A 364 -0.16 -7.71 4.88
N SER A 365 0.75 -7.62 5.85
CA SER A 365 0.90 -6.41 6.66
C SER A 365 1.68 -5.35 5.90
N THR A 366 1.21 -4.11 5.98
CA THR A 366 1.87 -2.95 5.37
C THR A 366 2.07 -1.84 6.39
N PRO A 367 3.19 -1.08 6.34
CA PRO A 367 3.24 0.17 7.06
C PRO A 367 2.16 1.10 6.53
N CYS A 368 1.44 1.78 7.41
CA CYS A 368 0.47 2.77 6.99
C CYS A 368 0.56 4.00 7.91
N ILE A 369 0.72 5.17 7.28
CA ILE A 369 0.80 6.47 7.94
C ILE A 369 -0.38 7.31 7.45
N ALA A 370 -1.11 7.93 8.38
CA ALA A 370 -2.12 8.95 8.08
C ALA A 370 -1.65 10.29 8.64
N TRP A 371 -1.61 11.30 7.78
CA TRP A 371 -1.24 12.67 8.14
C TRP A 371 -2.30 13.64 7.64
N TRP A 372 -2.85 14.42 8.56
CA TRP A 372 -3.80 15.49 8.28
C TRP A 372 -3.73 16.51 9.42
N PRO A 373 -3.05 17.62 9.22
CA PRO A 373 -2.85 18.64 10.27
C PRO A 373 -4.17 19.09 10.89
N GLY A 374 -4.19 19.19 12.21
CA GLY A 374 -5.38 19.64 12.95
C GLY A 374 -6.52 18.63 13.07
N GLN A 375 -6.55 17.57 12.25
CA GLN A 375 -7.60 16.54 12.24
C GLN A 375 -7.11 15.21 12.81
N VAL A 376 -5.94 14.76 12.40
CA VAL A 376 -5.30 13.55 12.92
C VAL A 376 -4.36 13.92 14.05
N LYS A 377 -4.52 13.30 15.22
CA LYS A 377 -3.68 13.58 16.39
C LYS A 377 -2.24 13.14 16.12
N ALA A 378 -1.31 14.09 16.26
CA ALA A 378 0.11 13.89 16.03
C ALA A 378 0.74 12.85 16.98
N ASN A 379 1.76 12.14 16.47
CA ASN A 379 2.56 11.16 17.20
C ASN A 379 1.74 10.06 17.88
N THR A 380 0.69 9.58 17.21
CA THR A 380 -0.16 8.51 17.74
C THR A 380 0.06 7.18 17.01
N ILE A 381 -0.29 6.09 17.67
CA ILE A 381 -0.24 4.73 17.16
C ILE A 381 -1.61 4.08 17.37
N THR A 382 -2.18 3.49 16.33
CA THR A 382 -3.37 2.66 16.46
C THR A 382 -3.05 1.18 16.27
N ARG A 383 -3.74 0.35 17.08
CA ARG A 383 -3.72 -1.11 16.98
C ARG A 383 -5.00 -1.68 16.38
N GLN A 384 -5.94 -0.82 15.99
CA GLN A 384 -7.18 -1.24 15.36
C GLN A 384 -6.88 -1.78 13.96
N PRO A 385 -7.33 -3.01 13.61
CA PRO A 385 -7.12 -3.58 12.29
C PRO A 385 -7.86 -2.78 11.22
N ALA A 386 -7.18 -2.50 10.10
CA ALA A 386 -7.77 -1.89 8.92
C ALA A 386 -7.23 -2.57 7.65
N HIS A 387 -7.93 -2.41 6.54
CA HIS A 387 -7.60 -3.05 5.27
C HIS A 387 -7.73 -2.05 4.12
N ILE A 388 -7.01 -2.27 3.04
CA ILE A 388 -7.02 -1.39 1.86
C ILE A 388 -8.41 -1.20 1.23
N ILE A 389 -9.35 -2.15 1.42
CA ILE A 389 -10.74 -1.99 0.97
C ILE A 389 -11.47 -0.84 1.71
N ASP A 390 -10.96 -0.41 2.85
CA ASP A 390 -11.52 0.62 3.70
C ASP A 390 -11.37 2.03 3.11
N PHE A 391 -10.48 2.23 2.13
CA PHE A 391 -10.26 3.54 1.54
C PHE A 391 -11.48 4.06 0.77
N MET A 392 -12.19 3.21 0.03
CA MET A 392 -13.38 3.61 -0.71
C MET A 392 -14.46 4.25 0.21
N PRO A 393 -14.95 3.57 1.24
CA PRO A 393 -15.95 4.16 2.14
C PRO A 393 -15.38 5.33 2.96
N THR A 394 -14.08 5.33 3.28
CA THR A 394 -13.44 6.44 4.00
C THR A 394 -13.44 7.72 3.17
N PHE A 395 -13.03 7.64 1.90
CA PHE A 395 -12.94 8.82 1.05
C PHE A 395 -14.32 9.36 0.68
N LEU A 396 -15.30 8.48 0.49
CA LEU A 396 -16.69 8.90 0.29
C LEU A 396 -17.30 9.57 1.53
N GLU A 397 -17.04 9.05 2.74
CA GLU A 397 -17.47 9.69 3.98
C GLU A 397 -16.87 11.10 4.12
N LEU A 398 -15.56 11.24 3.89
CA LEU A 398 -14.87 12.54 3.92
C LEU A 398 -15.37 13.50 2.82
N ALA A 399 -15.82 12.97 1.70
CA ALA A 399 -16.39 13.74 0.60
C ALA A 399 -17.86 14.10 0.83
N GLY A 400 -18.53 13.55 1.87
CA GLY A 400 -19.97 13.68 2.07
C GLY A 400 -20.78 13.02 0.96
N ALA A 401 -20.29 11.94 0.37
CA ALA A 401 -20.90 11.26 -0.77
C ALA A 401 -21.26 9.81 -0.48
N GLU A 402 -22.24 9.29 -1.20
CA GLU A 402 -22.67 7.91 -1.08
C GLU A 402 -22.03 7.02 -2.15
N TYR A 403 -21.81 5.75 -1.81
CA TYR A 403 -21.37 4.75 -2.78
C TYR A 403 -22.51 4.44 -3.76
N PRO A 404 -22.29 4.53 -5.09
CA PRO A 404 -23.36 4.39 -6.07
C PRO A 404 -23.84 2.96 -6.16
N LYS A 405 -25.18 2.77 -6.22
CA LYS A 405 -25.82 1.46 -6.46
C LYS A 405 -25.86 1.10 -7.95
N ARG A 406 -25.87 2.12 -8.82
CA ARG A 406 -25.82 1.98 -10.29
C ARG A 406 -24.85 2.99 -10.89
N TYR A 407 -24.08 2.56 -11.89
CA TYR A 407 -23.14 3.40 -12.62
C TYR A 407 -22.98 2.89 -14.06
N ASN A 408 -22.98 3.77 -15.05
CA ASN A 408 -22.83 3.45 -16.47
C ASN A 408 -23.75 2.30 -16.94
N GLY A 409 -25.00 2.24 -16.46
CA GLY A 409 -25.97 1.21 -16.85
C GLY A 409 -25.87 -0.12 -16.09
N HIS A 410 -24.86 -0.30 -15.23
CA HIS A 410 -24.64 -1.52 -14.44
C HIS A 410 -25.11 -1.35 -12.99
N ASP A 411 -25.66 -2.41 -12.41
CA ASP A 411 -25.83 -2.54 -10.97
C ASP A 411 -24.45 -2.83 -10.36
N ILE A 412 -24.04 -2.03 -9.39
CA ILE A 412 -22.68 -2.05 -8.83
C ILE A 412 -22.60 -2.99 -7.62
N LEU A 413 -21.53 -3.77 -7.57
CA LEU A 413 -21.24 -4.63 -6.41
C LEU A 413 -21.13 -3.78 -5.14
N PRO A 414 -21.77 -4.19 -4.02
CA PRO A 414 -21.73 -3.43 -2.77
C PRO A 414 -20.28 -3.35 -2.24
N VAL A 415 -19.91 -2.19 -1.70
CA VAL A 415 -18.60 -1.99 -1.06
C VAL A 415 -18.42 -2.92 0.13
N GLU A 416 -17.21 -3.48 0.29
CA GLU A 416 -16.91 -4.45 1.35
C GLU A 416 -16.07 -3.84 2.48
N GLY A 417 -15.48 -2.66 2.26
CA GLY A 417 -14.73 -1.91 3.25
C GLY A 417 -15.61 -1.23 4.30
N ARG A 418 -14.93 -0.74 5.35
CA ARG A 418 -15.52 0.07 6.43
C ARG A 418 -14.68 1.32 6.63
N SER A 419 -15.29 2.48 6.73
CA SER A 419 -14.58 3.73 6.92
C SER A 419 -13.63 3.71 8.11
N ILE A 420 -12.44 4.28 7.95
CA ILE A 420 -11.45 4.50 9.01
C ILE A 420 -11.51 5.92 9.59
N VAL A 421 -12.48 6.75 9.19
CA VAL A 421 -12.65 8.11 9.76
C VAL A 421 -12.68 8.09 11.29
N PRO A 422 -13.41 7.19 11.97
CA PRO A 422 -13.35 7.12 13.42
C PRO A 422 -11.94 6.89 13.97
N ILE A 423 -11.11 6.07 13.30
CA ILE A 423 -9.72 5.84 13.71
C ILE A 423 -8.87 7.10 13.50
N LEU A 424 -9.08 7.82 12.39
CA LEU A 424 -8.38 9.08 12.12
C LEU A 424 -8.69 10.15 13.18
N GLU A 425 -9.91 10.17 13.69
CA GLU A 425 -10.38 11.04 14.77
C GLU A 425 -9.98 10.55 16.18
N GLY A 426 -9.25 9.43 16.31
CA GLY A 426 -8.83 8.86 17.59
C GLY A 426 -9.94 8.10 18.32
N ARG A 427 -11.02 7.76 17.63
CA ARG A 427 -12.17 7.01 18.17
C ARG A 427 -12.05 5.51 17.87
N HIS A 428 -12.81 4.70 18.60
CA HIS A 428 -12.99 3.28 18.26
C HIS A 428 -13.83 3.14 16.99
N ARG A 429 -13.43 2.19 16.12
CA ARG A 429 -14.19 1.73 14.96
C ARG A 429 -14.60 0.28 15.15
N GLU A 430 -15.84 -0.06 14.85
CA GLU A 430 -16.25 -1.45 14.77
C GLU A 430 -15.37 -2.23 13.78
N PRO A 431 -14.65 -3.27 14.21
CA PRO A 431 -13.74 -4.01 13.35
C PRO A 431 -14.50 -4.77 12.26
N HIS A 432 -13.79 -5.18 11.22
CA HIS A 432 -14.28 -6.19 10.30
C HIS A 432 -14.57 -7.49 11.07
N GLN A 433 -15.73 -8.11 10.83
CA GLN A 433 -16.03 -9.42 11.40
C GLN A 433 -14.98 -10.44 10.94
N GLN A 434 -14.61 -10.39 9.66
CA GLN A 434 -13.60 -11.24 9.06
C GLN A 434 -12.78 -10.44 8.05
N LEU A 435 -11.47 -10.70 8.00
CA LEU A 435 -10.58 -10.32 6.92
C LEU A 435 -10.05 -11.59 6.28
N ALA A 436 -10.04 -11.66 4.95
CA ALA A 436 -9.64 -12.88 4.28
C ALA A 436 -8.75 -12.61 3.06
N TRP A 437 -7.89 -13.57 2.74
CA TRP A 437 -6.89 -13.48 1.70
C TRP A 437 -6.80 -14.76 0.88
N GLU A 438 -6.47 -14.59 -0.39
CA GLU A 438 -6.05 -15.67 -1.29
C GLU A 438 -4.99 -15.15 -2.26
N TRP A 439 -3.88 -15.85 -2.34
CA TRP A 439 -2.91 -15.67 -3.42
C TRP A 439 -2.08 -16.95 -3.62
N SER A 440 -1.91 -17.33 -4.90
CA SER A 440 -1.02 -18.44 -5.28
C SER A 440 -1.27 -19.74 -4.49
N ARG A 441 -2.55 -20.07 -4.26
CA ARG A 441 -3.04 -21.21 -3.46
C ARG A 441 -2.84 -21.06 -1.93
N ASN A 442 -2.19 -20.00 -1.46
CA ASN A 442 -2.19 -19.68 -0.03
C ASN A 442 -3.53 -19.03 0.33
N ARG A 443 -4.03 -19.32 1.51
CA ARG A 443 -5.36 -18.90 1.98
C ARG A 443 -5.25 -18.44 3.43
N ALA A 444 -5.93 -17.40 3.80
CA ALA A 444 -6.03 -17.00 5.20
C ALA A 444 -7.37 -16.35 5.51
N LEU A 445 -7.81 -16.50 6.75
CA LEU A 445 -8.93 -15.76 7.32
C LEU A 445 -8.58 -15.37 8.75
N ARG A 446 -8.82 -14.10 9.05
CA ARG A 446 -8.73 -13.53 10.39
C ARG A 446 -10.12 -13.20 10.90
N GLU A 447 -10.42 -13.61 12.13
CA GLU A 447 -11.62 -13.25 12.89
C GLU A 447 -11.20 -12.83 14.30
N GLY A 448 -11.35 -11.55 14.60
CA GLY A 448 -10.79 -10.98 15.82
C GLY A 448 -9.28 -11.16 15.91
N ASP A 449 -8.82 -11.82 16.97
CA ASP A 449 -7.39 -12.12 17.17
C ASP A 449 -6.95 -13.48 16.57
N TRP A 450 -7.88 -14.28 16.08
CA TRP A 450 -7.58 -15.57 15.50
C TRP A 450 -7.37 -15.48 13.99
N LYS A 451 -6.31 -16.12 13.50
CA LYS A 451 -6.01 -16.21 12.08
C LYS A 451 -5.67 -17.64 11.70
N VAL A 452 -6.37 -18.19 10.70
CA VAL A 452 -5.97 -19.44 10.03
C VAL A 452 -5.24 -19.11 8.75
N VAL A 453 -4.21 -19.90 8.44
CA VAL A 453 -3.41 -19.79 7.22
C VAL A 453 -3.25 -21.17 6.60
N TRP A 454 -3.60 -21.31 5.32
CA TRP A 454 -3.23 -22.48 4.52
C TRP A 454 -1.90 -22.20 3.82
N ASP A 455 -0.86 -22.89 4.26
CA ASP A 455 0.44 -22.85 3.56
C ASP A 455 0.43 -23.89 2.42
N SER A 456 0.44 -23.42 1.19
CA SER A 456 0.34 -24.26 -0.01
C SER A 456 1.54 -25.21 -0.22
N ARG A 457 2.65 -25.04 0.52
CA ARG A 457 3.84 -25.91 0.43
C ARG A 457 3.70 -27.15 1.30
N ILE A 458 3.22 -26.96 2.53
CA ILE A 458 2.98 -28.07 3.48
C ILE A 458 1.59 -28.67 3.33
N LYS A 459 0.66 -27.94 2.68
CA LYS A 459 -0.73 -28.32 2.43
C LYS A 459 -1.51 -28.59 3.74
N GLU A 460 -1.30 -27.73 4.72
CA GLU A 460 -1.93 -27.80 6.03
C GLU A 460 -2.45 -26.43 6.44
N TRP A 461 -3.45 -26.41 7.33
CA TRP A 461 -3.92 -25.21 7.99
C TRP A 461 -3.12 -24.99 9.27
N GLU A 462 -2.54 -23.81 9.39
CA GLU A 462 -1.93 -23.26 10.61
C GLU A 462 -2.96 -22.36 11.32
N LEU A 463 -2.92 -22.26 12.65
CA LEU A 463 -3.76 -21.38 13.45
C LEU A 463 -2.91 -20.53 14.39
N TYR A 464 -3.17 -19.23 14.42
CA TYR A 464 -2.43 -18.27 15.23
C TYR A 464 -3.35 -17.37 16.06
N ASN A 465 -2.92 -17.01 17.28
CA ASN A 465 -3.51 -15.94 18.07
C ASN A 465 -2.67 -14.67 17.90
N LEU A 466 -3.11 -13.74 17.06
CA LEU A 466 -2.35 -12.54 16.70
C LEU A 466 -2.19 -11.53 17.85
N ALA A 467 -3.00 -11.60 18.91
CA ALA A 467 -2.81 -10.79 20.11
C ALA A 467 -1.52 -11.18 20.85
N GLU A 468 -1.24 -12.49 20.92
CA GLU A 468 -0.09 -13.06 21.61
C GLU A 468 1.12 -13.27 20.67
N ASP A 469 0.86 -13.64 19.41
CA ASP A 469 1.87 -14.06 18.45
C ASP A 469 1.53 -13.57 17.04
N ARG A 470 1.70 -12.28 16.79
CA ARG A 470 1.50 -11.72 15.45
C ARG A 470 2.62 -12.09 14.46
N CYS A 471 3.72 -12.61 14.96
CA CYS A 471 4.82 -13.08 14.11
C CYS A 471 4.59 -14.51 13.57
N GLU A 472 3.48 -15.15 13.96
CA GLU A 472 3.07 -16.48 13.45
C GLU A 472 4.14 -17.54 13.72
N THR A 473 4.66 -17.57 14.96
CA THR A 473 5.76 -18.46 15.38
C THR A 473 5.27 -19.73 16.06
N ARG A 474 4.05 -19.73 16.63
CA ARG A 474 3.46 -20.85 17.35
C ARG A 474 2.15 -21.29 16.71
N ASP A 475 2.20 -22.35 15.92
CA ASP A 475 1.00 -22.96 15.35
C ASP A 475 0.17 -23.67 16.43
N LEU A 476 -1.11 -23.30 16.52
CA LEU A 476 -2.09 -23.84 17.48
C LEU A 476 -3.12 -24.76 16.81
N ALA A 477 -2.97 -25.12 15.52
CA ALA A 477 -3.98 -25.88 14.79
C ALA A 477 -4.24 -27.24 15.43
N ALA A 478 -3.20 -27.96 15.85
CA ALA A 478 -3.34 -29.25 16.53
C ALA A 478 -3.95 -29.13 17.95
N ALA A 479 -3.67 -28.01 18.65
CA ALA A 479 -4.19 -27.77 19.99
C ALA A 479 -5.65 -27.27 19.98
N LYS A 480 -6.14 -26.71 18.87
CA LYS A 480 -7.49 -26.14 18.71
C LYS A 480 -8.15 -26.60 17.39
N PRO A 481 -8.36 -27.92 17.20
CA PRO A 481 -8.82 -28.45 15.91
C PRO A 481 -10.21 -27.93 15.50
N ASP A 482 -11.15 -27.77 16.44
CA ASP A 482 -12.50 -27.29 16.14
C ASP A 482 -12.50 -25.84 15.69
N LEU A 483 -11.70 -24.98 16.32
CA LEU A 483 -11.52 -23.59 15.90
C LEU A 483 -10.88 -23.49 14.51
N THR A 484 -9.85 -24.29 14.26
CA THR A 484 -9.18 -24.38 12.96
C THR A 484 -10.17 -24.79 11.87
N LYS A 485 -10.97 -25.82 12.12
CA LYS A 485 -12.01 -26.30 11.20
C LYS A 485 -13.07 -25.23 10.95
N ARG A 486 -13.56 -24.56 11.98
CA ARG A 486 -14.57 -23.49 11.86
C ARG A 486 -14.06 -22.34 10.99
N LEU A 487 -12.85 -21.84 11.26
CA LEU A 487 -12.29 -20.70 10.53
C LEU A 487 -11.91 -21.05 9.09
N SER A 488 -11.41 -22.28 8.85
CA SER A 488 -11.13 -22.75 7.50
C SER A 488 -12.40 -22.94 6.66
N SER A 489 -13.51 -23.37 7.28
CA SER A 489 -14.82 -23.41 6.62
C SER A 489 -15.32 -22.00 6.30
N ALA A 490 -15.22 -21.06 7.24
CA ALA A 490 -15.58 -19.66 7.03
C ALA A 490 -14.77 -19.02 5.87
N TRP A 491 -13.49 -19.40 5.72
CA TRP A 491 -12.71 -18.99 4.54
C TRP A 491 -13.29 -19.56 3.23
N SER A 492 -13.73 -20.82 3.23
CA SER A 492 -14.33 -21.44 2.05
C SER A 492 -15.62 -20.73 1.62
N ASP A 493 -16.48 -20.39 2.59
CA ASP A 493 -17.71 -19.63 2.35
C ASP A 493 -17.41 -18.22 1.80
N TRP A 494 -16.38 -17.56 2.35
CA TRP A 494 -15.90 -16.27 1.81
C TRP A 494 -15.38 -16.39 0.39
N ALA A 495 -14.60 -17.43 0.08
CA ALA A 495 -14.03 -17.66 -1.24
C ALA A 495 -15.11 -17.91 -2.31
N GLU A 496 -16.19 -18.61 -1.94
CA GLU A 496 -17.35 -18.83 -2.82
C GLU A 496 -18.08 -17.51 -3.12
N ARG A 497 -18.39 -16.71 -2.07
CA ARG A 497 -19.02 -15.39 -2.23
C ARG A 497 -18.19 -14.44 -3.11
N ASN A 498 -16.86 -14.55 -3.07
CA ASN A 498 -15.95 -13.72 -3.83
C ASN A 498 -15.51 -14.32 -5.17
N GLU A 499 -16.20 -15.35 -5.66
CA GLU A 499 -15.99 -15.93 -6.99
C GLU A 499 -14.54 -16.35 -7.27
N LEU A 500 -13.81 -16.84 -6.26
CA LEU A 500 -12.39 -17.18 -6.43
C LEU A 500 -12.14 -18.44 -7.27
N GLY A 501 -13.21 -19.14 -7.70
CA GLY A 501 -13.14 -20.25 -8.65
C GLY A 501 -12.43 -21.51 -8.12
N LEU A 502 -12.31 -21.62 -6.79
CA LEU A 502 -11.61 -22.72 -6.12
C LEU A 502 -12.47 -24.01 -6.02
N LYS A 503 -13.32 -24.27 -7.01
CA LYS A 503 -13.95 -25.59 -7.13
C LYS A 503 -12.86 -26.65 -7.24
N GLY A 504 -12.89 -27.56 -6.28
CA GLY A 504 -11.92 -28.63 -6.10
C GLY A 504 -11.46 -29.22 -7.42
N GLY A 505 -10.15 -29.38 -7.55
CA GLY A 505 -9.56 -29.99 -8.73
C GLY A 505 -10.29 -31.30 -9.04
N LYS A 506 -10.92 -31.37 -10.22
CA LYS A 506 -11.28 -32.68 -10.76
C LYS A 506 -10.01 -33.49 -10.77
N LYS A 507 -10.00 -34.58 -9.96
CA LYS A 507 -9.00 -35.64 -10.12
C LYS A 507 -8.97 -36.00 -11.62
N LYS A 508 -7.86 -35.75 -12.27
CA LYS A 508 -7.44 -36.49 -13.43
C LYS A 508 -6.50 -37.59 -12.97
#